data_3e198a8776e49eb7c2369ec2881ce998
#
_entry.id   3e198a8776e49eb7c2369ec2881ce998
#
_cell.length_a   1.000
_cell.length_b   1.000
_cell.length_c   1.000
_cell.angle_alpha   90.00
_cell.angle_beta   90.00
_cell.angle_gamma   90.00
#
_symmetry.space_group_name_H-M   'P 1'
#
loop_
_entity.id
_entity.type
_entity.pdbx_description
1 polymer ?
#
loop_
_entity_poly.entity_id
_entity_poly.type
_entity_poly.pdbx_seq_one_letter_code
_entity_poly.pdbx_strand_id
1 'polypeptide(L)' 'MKILAVDYGDSRTGLATCDVSEFLTTAITPQITLKARPKVAARVCEIAAEIHAELIVLGLPLN' A
#
# COMPACT_ATOMS: atom_id res chain seq x y z
N MET A 1 4.05 12.99 -8.37
CA MET A 1 3.59 11.60 -8.57
C MET A 1 3.28 10.96 -7.23
N LYS A 2 2.08 10.46 -7.08
CA LYS A 2 1.67 9.77 -5.86
C LYS A 2 1.84 8.27 -6.03
N ILE A 3 2.51 7.65 -5.06
CA ILE A 3 2.84 6.22 -5.07
C ILE A 3 2.20 5.56 -3.85
N LEU A 4 1.59 4.39 -4.06
CA LEU A 4 1.15 3.54 -2.97
C LEU A 4 2.18 2.45 -2.78
N ALA A 5 2.84 2.43 -1.63
CA ALA A 5 3.78 1.40 -1.26
C ALA A 5 3.06 0.34 -0.44
N VAL A 6 3.26 -0.92 -0.79
CA VAL A 6 2.59 -2.06 -0.18
C VAL A 6 3.62 -3.03 0.37
N ASP A 7 3.54 -3.32 1.66
CA ASP A 7 4.37 -4.31 2.33
C ASP A 7 3.49 -5.50 2.69
N TYR A 8 3.47 -6.49 1.81
CA TYR A 8 2.62 -7.66 1.95
C TYR A 8 3.18 -8.62 3.01
N GLY A 9 2.36 -8.93 4.01
CA GLY A 9 2.71 -9.87 5.05
C GLY A 9 1.69 -10.99 5.17
N ASP A 10 2.06 -12.05 5.90
CA ASP A 10 1.20 -13.24 6.05
C ASP A 10 -0.08 -12.95 6.84
N SER A 11 0.00 -12.08 7.82
CA SER A 11 -1.13 -11.76 8.70
C SER A 11 -1.74 -10.40 8.42
N ARG A 12 -0.94 -9.48 7.94
CA ARG A 12 -1.38 -8.11 7.66
C ARG A 12 -0.54 -7.50 6.57
N THR A 13 -1.10 -6.53 5.89
CA THR A 13 -0.42 -5.83 4.81
C THR A 13 -0.30 -4.36 5.19
N GLY A 14 0.93 -3.87 5.26
CA GLY A 14 1.21 -2.47 5.54
C GLY A 14 1.12 -1.63 4.28
N LEU A 15 0.68 -0.40 4.44
CA LEU A 15 0.51 0.54 3.33
C LEU A 15 1.09 1.89 3.70
N ALA A 16 1.67 2.55 2.70
CA ALA A 16 2.12 3.92 2.84
C ALA A 16 1.90 4.67 1.53
N THR A 17 1.55 5.92 1.64
CA THR A 17 1.50 6.80 0.47
C THR A 17 2.78 7.63 0.44
N CYS A 18 3.34 7.77 -0.74
CA CYS A 18 4.56 8.52 -0.95
C CYS A 18 4.35 9.48 -2.11
N ASP A 19 4.64 10.76 -1.90
CA ASP A 19 4.60 11.73 -2.98
C ASP A 19 6.03 12.15 -3.31
N VAL A 20 6.48 11.76 -4.49
CA VAL A 20 7.86 12.02 -4.92
C VAL A 20 8.16 13.51 -4.99
N SER A 21 7.18 14.31 -5.41
CA SER A 21 7.38 15.77 -5.54
C SER A 21 7.50 16.46 -4.19
N GLU A 22 6.96 15.87 -3.13
CA GLU A 22 6.98 16.46 -1.80
C GLU A 22 7.99 15.79 -0.86
N PHE A 23 8.59 14.68 -1.29
CA PHE A 23 9.49 13.87 -0.46
C PHE A 23 8.85 13.44 0.85
N LEU A 24 7.55 13.19 0.82
CA LEU A 24 6.78 12.87 2.01
C LEU A 24 6.24 11.46 1.92
N THR A 25 6.45 10.69 3.01
CA THR A 25 5.92 9.34 3.14
C THR A 25 5.02 9.30 4.38
N THR A 26 3.79 8.83 4.19
CA THR A 26 2.81 8.77 5.26
C THR A 26 2.20 7.37 5.33
N ALA A 27 2.23 6.76 6.50
CA ALA A 27 1.61 5.46 6.71
C ALA A 27 0.09 5.58 6.59
N ILE A 28 -0.51 4.58 5.95
CA ILE A 28 -1.97 4.49 5.85
C ILE A 28 -2.46 3.52 6.91
N THR A 29 -3.39 3.97 7.72
CA THR A 29 -3.98 3.16 8.77
C THR A 29 -5.48 3.12 8.61
N PRO A 30 -6.13 2.01 9.01
CA PRO A 30 -5.52 0.79 9.53
C PRO A 30 -4.85 -0.04 8.43
N GLN A 31 -3.95 -0.94 8.84
CA GLN A 31 -3.36 -1.90 7.92
C GLN A 31 -4.43 -2.89 7.44
N ILE A 32 -4.19 -3.49 6.28
CA ILE A 32 -5.09 -4.52 5.78
C ILE A 32 -4.84 -5.81 6.57
N THR A 33 -5.89 -6.34 7.19
CA THR A 33 -5.81 -7.57 7.99
C THR A 33 -6.39 -8.79 7.28
N LEU A 34 -6.77 -8.64 6.02
CA LEU A 34 -7.25 -9.74 5.19
C LEU A 34 -6.08 -10.67 4.87
N LYS A 35 -6.34 -12.00 4.87
CA LYS A 35 -5.30 -12.99 4.63
C LYS A 35 -5.29 -13.53 3.21
N ALA A 36 -6.46 -13.64 2.59
CA ALA A 36 -6.57 -14.18 1.24
C ALA A 36 -5.98 -13.19 0.22
N ARG A 37 -4.99 -13.65 -0.54
CA ARG A 37 -4.31 -12.80 -1.53
C ARG A 37 -5.24 -12.06 -2.48
N PRO A 38 -6.28 -12.71 -3.07
CA PRO A 38 -7.18 -11.97 -3.95
C PRO A 38 -7.92 -10.84 -3.25
N LYS A 39 -8.26 -11.03 -1.98
CA LYS A 39 -8.94 -9.99 -1.19
C LYS A 39 -8.00 -8.85 -0.85
N VAL A 40 -6.75 -9.17 -0.54
CA VAL A 40 -5.73 -8.15 -0.29
C VAL A 40 -5.49 -7.33 -1.55
N ALA A 41 -5.35 -7.99 -2.70
CA ALA A 41 -5.14 -7.31 -3.97
C ALA A 41 -6.31 -6.38 -4.31
N ALA A 42 -7.53 -6.85 -4.11
CA ALA A 42 -8.72 -6.03 -4.35
C ALA A 42 -8.73 -4.79 -3.45
N ARG A 43 -8.40 -4.96 -2.18
CA ARG A 43 -8.38 -3.83 -1.25
C ARG A 43 -7.27 -2.84 -1.58
N VAL A 44 -6.11 -3.32 -1.98
CA VAL A 44 -5.01 -2.46 -2.43
C VAL A 44 -5.44 -1.62 -3.62
N CYS A 45 -6.11 -2.23 -4.59
CA CYS A 45 -6.61 -1.51 -5.76
C CYS A 45 -7.64 -0.45 -5.39
N GLU A 46 -8.53 -0.76 -4.44
CA GLU A 46 -9.51 0.20 -3.95
C GLU A 46 -8.82 1.41 -3.31
N ILE A 47 -7.83 1.16 -2.46
CA ILE A 47 -7.10 2.23 -1.79
C ILE A 47 -6.31 3.06 -2.81
N ALA A 48 -5.68 2.42 -3.77
CA ALA A 48 -4.94 3.13 -4.82
C ALA A 48 -5.86 4.08 -5.58
N ALA A 49 -7.08 3.63 -5.88
CA ALA A 49 -8.07 4.47 -6.55
C ALA A 49 -8.53 5.63 -5.65
N GLU A 50 -8.77 5.36 -4.38
CA GLU A 50 -9.21 6.39 -3.42
C GLU A 50 -8.20 7.51 -3.27
N ILE A 51 -6.91 7.18 -3.23
CA ILE A 51 -5.86 8.17 -3.06
C ILE A 51 -5.30 8.71 -4.38
N HIS A 52 -5.84 8.24 -5.50
CA HIS A 52 -5.39 8.62 -6.84
C HIS A 52 -3.89 8.32 -7.05
N ALA A 53 -3.46 7.13 -6.61
CA ALA A 53 -2.08 6.71 -6.81
C ALA A 53 -1.81 6.45 -8.29
N GLU A 54 -0.67 6.90 -8.76
CA GLU A 54 -0.24 6.68 -10.14
C GLU A 54 0.58 5.42 -10.30
N LEU A 55 1.14 4.94 -9.18
CA LEU A 55 2.02 3.78 -9.17
C LEU A 55 1.81 3.00 -7.88
N ILE A 56 1.81 1.68 -7.97
CA ILE A 56 1.81 0.79 -6.82
C ILE A 56 3.14 0.08 -6.77
N VAL A 57 3.83 0.19 -5.65
CA VAL A 57 5.12 -0.49 -5.44
C VAL A 57 4.93 -1.58 -4.41
N LEU A 58 5.25 -2.82 -4.78
CA LEU A 58 5.23 -3.95 -3.87
C LEU A 58 6.62 -4.13 -3.29
N GLY A 59 6.73 -3.99 -1.99
CA GLY A 59 7.97 -4.23 -1.29
C GLY A 59 7.95 -5.55 -0.57
N LEU A 60 9.11 -6.18 -0.48
CA LEU A 60 9.30 -7.33 0.38
C LEU A 60 10.02 -6.85 1.62
N PRO A 61 9.56 -7.24 2.82
CA PRO A 61 10.27 -6.82 4.03
C PRO A 61 11.70 -7.36 4.02
N LEU A 62 12.64 -6.46 4.24
CA LEU A 62 14.06 -6.81 4.32
C LEU A 62 14.44 -6.94 5.80
N ASN A 63 14.25 -8.10 6.35
CA ASN A 63 14.60 -8.34 7.75
C ASN A 63 15.66 -9.40 7.88
#